data_c9c3a4d9b99693d99b1e02cdf44f7aa2
#
_entry.id   c9c3a4d9b99693d99b1e02cdf44f7aa2
#
_cell.length_a   1.000
_cell.length_b   1.000
_cell.length_c   1.000
_cell.angle_alpha   90.00
_cell.angle_beta   90.00
_cell.angle_gamma   90.00
#
_symmetry.space_group_name_H-M   'P 1'
#
loop_
_entity.id
_entity.type
_entity.pdbx_description
1 polymer ?
#
loop_
_entity_poly.entity_id
_entity_poly.type
_entity_poly.pdbx_seq_one_letter_code
_entity_poly.pdbx_strand_id
1 'polypeptide(L)'
;MKNMKIKVETDELGESNLDEIVEELERLGYVKQAWLNHQKEVLATFETGVYSNFNYFYNDTHNPTTLAELRSMNIETLKEVRDEN
;
A
#
# COMPACT_ATOMS: atom_id res chain seq x y z
N MET A 1 0.29 0.03 -12.22
CA MET A 1 0.16 -0.28 -10.78
C MET A 1 -1.06 0.44 -10.22
N LYS A 2 -1.49 0.09 -9.03
CA LYS A 2 -2.75 0.58 -8.48
C LYS A 2 -2.56 1.65 -7.43
N ASN A 3 -3.54 2.55 -7.33
CA ASN A 3 -3.66 3.49 -6.22
C ASN A 3 -4.46 2.81 -5.11
N MET A 4 -3.80 2.48 -4.00
CA MET A 4 -4.42 1.79 -2.88
C MET A 4 -4.19 2.58 -1.59
N LYS A 5 -5.10 2.42 -0.65
CA LYS A 5 -4.89 2.90 0.72
C LYS A 5 -5.02 1.70 1.65
N ILE A 6 -4.01 1.51 2.48
CA ILE A 6 -3.91 0.34 3.36
C ILE A 6 -3.86 0.81 4.81
N LYS A 7 -4.81 0.36 5.62
CA LYS A 7 -4.85 0.70 7.02
C LYS A 7 -3.80 -0.09 7.79
N VAL A 8 -3.02 0.62 8.60
CA VAL A 8 -2.06 0.02 9.51
C VAL A 8 -2.79 -0.31 10.81
N GLU A 9 -2.73 -1.56 11.24
CA GLU A 9 -3.39 -2.02 12.45
C GLU A 9 -2.36 -2.35 13.52
N THR A 10 -2.73 -2.10 14.79
CA THR A 10 -1.88 -2.35 15.94
C THR A 10 -2.57 -3.39 16.82
N ASP A 11 -1.81 -4.40 17.26
CA ASP A 11 -2.36 -5.46 18.11
C ASP A 11 -2.38 -5.06 19.59
N GLU A 12 -2.79 -6.00 20.46
CA GLU A 12 -2.89 -5.76 21.88
C GLU A 12 -1.56 -5.45 22.56
N LEU A 13 -0.46 -5.89 21.96
CA LEU A 13 0.87 -5.66 22.49
C LEU A 13 1.49 -4.36 21.98
N GLY A 14 0.75 -3.61 21.16
CA GLY A 14 1.25 -2.38 20.59
C GLY A 14 2.09 -2.58 19.34
N GLU A 15 2.14 -3.79 18.80
CA GLU A 15 2.88 -4.08 17.57
C GLU A 15 1.99 -3.83 16.35
N SER A 16 2.49 -3.05 15.40
CA SER A 16 1.75 -2.76 14.18
C SER A 16 2.11 -3.72 13.07
N ASN A 17 1.23 -3.80 12.08
CA ASN A 17 1.48 -4.59 10.88
C ASN A 17 2.14 -3.78 9.76
N LEU A 18 2.69 -2.61 10.10
CA LEU A 18 3.32 -1.74 9.11
C LEU A 18 4.44 -2.44 8.33
N ASP A 19 5.32 -3.14 9.04
CA ASP A 19 6.43 -3.82 8.37
C ASP A 19 5.95 -4.91 7.43
N GLU A 20 4.88 -5.62 7.80
CA GLU A 20 4.29 -6.64 6.93
C GLU A 20 3.71 -6.02 5.67
N ILE A 21 3.04 -4.88 5.81
CA ILE A 21 2.47 -4.15 4.67
C ILE A 21 3.58 -3.69 3.74
N VAL A 22 4.63 -3.09 4.30
CA VAL A 22 5.77 -2.59 3.52
C VAL A 22 6.44 -3.75 2.77
N GLU A 23 6.63 -4.88 3.43
CA GLU A 23 7.23 -6.04 2.81
C GLU A 23 6.43 -6.51 1.59
N GLU A 24 5.09 -6.57 1.73
CA GLU A 24 4.23 -6.98 0.61
C GLU A 24 4.23 -5.95 -0.51
N LEU A 25 4.23 -4.66 -0.17
CA LEU A 25 4.28 -3.62 -1.19
C LEU A 25 5.57 -3.69 -1.99
N GLU A 26 6.69 -3.91 -1.33
CA GLU A 26 7.97 -4.03 -2.00
C GLU A 26 8.07 -5.31 -2.82
N ARG A 27 7.46 -6.39 -2.35
CA ARG A 27 7.35 -7.62 -3.13
C ARG A 27 6.59 -7.37 -4.44
N LEU A 28 5.57 -6.52 -4.41
CA LEU A 28 4.77 -6.18 -5.57
C LEU A 28 5.43 -5.17 -6.50
N GLY A 29 6.59 -4.65 -6.12
CA GLY A 29 7.34 -3.72 -6.95
C GLY A 29 7.18 -2.26 -6.61
N TYR A 30 6.44 -1.93 -5.55
CA TYR A 30 6.37 -0.55 -5.08
C TYR A 30 7.65 -0.17 -4.35
N VAL A 31 8.07 1.07 -4.48
CA VAL A 31 9.26 1.58 -3.79
C VAL A 31 8.86 2.76 -2.89
N LYS A 32 9.61 2.93 -1.82
CA LYS A 32 9.35 4.01 -0.89
C LYS A 32 9.65 5.35 -1.55
N GLN A 33 8.66 6.24 -1.55
CA GLN A 33 8.82 7.56 -2.17
C GLN A 33 9.62 8.52 -1.30
N ALA A 34 9.35 8.49 0.01
CA ALA A 34 9.93 9.43 0.94
C ALA A 34 9.98 8.80 2.34
N TRP A 35 10.48 9.55 3.29
CA TRP A 35 10.52 9.11 4.67
C TRP A 35 9.10 8.82 5.19
N LEU A 36 8.89 7.63 5.78
CA LEU A 36 7.58 7.23 6.31
C LEU A 36 7.42 7.73 7.74
N ASN A 37 6.26 8.31 8.00
CA ASN A 37 5.86 8.66 9.35
C ASN A 37 5.16 7.48 9.99
N HIS A 38 5.83 6.81 10.92
CA HIS A 38 5.31 5.61 11.57
C HIS A 38 4.10 5.87 12.48
N GLN A 39 3.79 7.12 12.73
CA GLN A 39 2.60 7.48 13.51
C GLN A 39 1.33 7.53 12.66
N LYS A 40 1.48 7.50 11.34
CA LYS A 40 0.32 7.49 10.45
C LYS A 40 -0.27 6.09 10.39
N GLU A 41 -1.59 6.04 10.37
CA GLU A 41 -2.33 4.79 10.41
C GLU A 41 -2.67 4.24 9.02
N VAL A 42 -2.35 4.96 7.96
CA VAL A 42 -2.69 4.56 6.61
C VAL A 42 -1.53 4.84 5.67
N LEU A 43 -1.26 3.87 4.80
CA LEU A 43 -0.31 4.02 3.71
C LEU A 43 -1.06 4.15 2.39
N ALA A 44 -0.46 4.85 1.46
CA ALA A 44 -0.99 4.99 0.10
C ALA A 44 0.02 4.45 -0.91
N THR A 45 -0.48 3.79 -1.96
CA THR A 45 0.34 3.43 -3.10
C THR A 45 -0.11 4.25 -4.30
N PHE A 46 0.74 4.36 -5.30
CA PHE A 46 0.48 5.18 -6.49
C PHE A 46 0.73 4.37 -7.75
N GLU A 47 -0.02 4.68 -8.78
CA GLU A 47 0.12 4.00 -10.07
C GLU A 47 1.50 4.16 -10.68
N THR A 48 2.27 5.14 -10.22
CA THR A 48 3.67 5.33 -10.62
C THR A 48 4.62 4.31 -10.01
N GLY A 49 4.15 3.50 -9.06
CA GLY A 49 4.95 2.45 -8.46
C GLY A 49 5.62 2.82 -7.14
N VAL A 50 5.13 3.84 -6.46
CA VAL A 50 5.69 4.25 -5.16
C VAL A 50 4.66 4.10 -4.06
N TYR A 51 5.12 4.06 -2.81
CA TYR A 51 4.25 4.10 -1.64
C TYR A 51 4.73 5.18 -0.67
N SER A 52 3.78 5.72 0.08
CA SER A 52 4.06 6.81 1.02
C SER A 52 2.96 6.84 2.08
N ASN A 53 3.03 7.81 2.99
CA ASN A 53 1.95 8.00 3.95
C ASN A 53 0.69 8.48 3.23
N PHE A 54 -0.47 8.01 3.71
CA PHE A 54 -1.75 8.45 3.18
C PHE A 54 -2.02 9.92 3.53
N ASN A 55 -2.65 10.63 2.61
CA ASN A 55 -3.07 12.00 2.79
C ASN A 55 -4.54 12.10 2.38
N TYR A 56 -5.29 12.99 3.02
CA TYR A 56 -6.70 13.18 2.71
C TYR A 56 -6.98 13.47 1.23
N PHE A 57 -6.02 14.07 0.53
CA PHE A 57 -6.17 14.32 -0.90
C PHE A 57 -6.31 13.06 -1.73
N TYR A 58 -5.91 11.92 -1.20
CA TYR A 58 -5.98 10.65 -1.92
C TYR A 58 -7.25 9.86 -1.64
N ASN A 59 -8.15 10.42 -0.82
CA ASN A 59 -9.30 9.66 -0.33
C ASN A 59 -10.21 9.15 -1.45
N ASP A 60 -10.46 9.98 -2.47
CA ASP A 60 -11.34 9.64 -3.57
C ASP A 60 -10.65 8.87 -4.70
N THR A 61 -9.32 8.89 -4.74
CA THR A 61 -8.54 8.30 -5.82
C THR A 61 -7.89 6.97 -5.45
N HIS A 62 -7.95 6.59 -4.17
CA HIS A 62 -7.29 5.38 -3.67
C HIS A 62 -8.33 4.39 -3.16
N ASN A 63 -8.19 3.14 -3.56
CA ASN A 63 -9.10 2.07 -3.16
C ASN A 63 -8.65 1.44 -1.85
N PRO A 64 -9.57 1.25 -0.87
CA PRO A 64 -9.22 0.56 0.35
C PRO A 64 -8.75 -0.86 0.06
N THR A 65 -7.62 -1.23 0.64
CA THR A 65 -7.01 -2.54 0.42
C THR A 65 -6.51 -3.07 1.75
N THR A 66 -6.68 -4.35 1.99
CA THR A 66 -6.22 -5.00 3.22
C THR A 66 -4.88 -5.71 3.00
N LEU A 67 -4.20 -6.02 4.10
CA LEU A 67 -2.97 -6.82 4.02
C LEU A 67 -3.24 -8.19 3.39
N ALA A 68 -4.39 -8.80 3.71
CA ALA A 68 -4.76 -10.08 3.11
C ALA A 68 -4.90 -9.97 1.60
N GLU A 69 -5.49 -8.87 1.13
CA GLU A 69 -5.62 -8.63 -0.30
C GLU A 69 -4.26 -8.42 -0.96
N LEU A 70 -3.35 -7.70 -0.28
CA LEU A 70 -1.99 -7.52 -0.79
C LEU A 70 -1.28 -8.86 -0.94
N ARG A 71 -1.44 -9.75 0.02
CA ARG A 71 -0.80 -11.07 0.00
C ARG A 71 -1.29 -11.93 -1.16
N SER A 72 -2.51 -11.69 -1.63
CA SER A 72 -3.08 -12.44 -2.76
C SER A 72 -2.71 -11.87 -4.12
N MET A 73 -2.11 -10.68 -4.15
CA MET A 73 -1.72 -10.04 -5.40
C MET A 73 -0.35 -10.52 -5.87
N ASN A 74 -0.10 -10.34 -7.17
CA ASN A 74 1.23 -10.55 -7.74
C ASN A 74 1.52 -9.47 -8.76
N ILE A 75 2.79 -9.37 -9.15
CA ILE A 75 3.25 -8.33 -10.09
C ILE A 75 2.53 -8.44 -11.42
N GLU A 76 2.28 -9.64 -11.89
CA GLU A 76 1.61 -9.86 -13.18
C GLU A 76 0.18 -9.34 -13.15
N THR A 77 -0.53 -9.55 -12.05
CA THR A 77 -1.88 -9.03 -11.88
C THR A 77 -1.90 -7.52 -11.99
N LEU A 78 -0.94 -6.85 -11.39
CA LEU A 78 -0.86 -5.39 -11.47
C LEU A 78 -0.54 -4.91 -12.87
N LYS A 79 0.32 -5.62 -13.59
CA LYS A 79 0.65 -5.29 -14.98
C LYS A 79 -0.54 -5.47 -15.92
N GLU A 80 -1.30 -6.55 -15.74
CA GLU A 80 -2.48 -6.82 -16.56
C GLU A 80 -3.49 -5.69 -16.48
N VAL A 81 -3.70 -5.14 -15.31
CA VAL A 81 -4.63 -4.02 -15.12
C VAL A 81 -4.19 -2.81 -15.93
N ARG A 82 -2.89 -2.59 -16.06
CA ARG A 82 -2.34 -1.48 -16.87
C ARG A 82 -2.44 -1.74 -18.35
N ASP A 83 -2.18 -2.97 -18.77
CA ASP A 83 -2.10 -3.33 -20.18
C ASP A 83 -3.46 -3.32 -20.87
N GLU A 84 -4.53 -3.38 -20.14
CA GLU A 84 -5.89 -3.31 -20.67
C GLU A 84 -6.31 -1.91 -21.10
N ASN A 85 -5.51 -0.94 -20.77
CA ASN A 85 -5.81 0.45 -21.12
C ASN A 85 -5.00 0.92 -22.36
#